data_f3a8e527508f2a0f80c985fb1e95a56d
#
_entry.id   f3a8e527508f2a0f80c985fb1e95a56d
#
_cell.length_a   1.000
_cell.length_b   1.000
_cell.length_c   1.000
_cell.angle_alpha   90.00
_cell.angle_beta   90.00
_cell.angle_gamma   90.00
#
_symmetry.space_group_name_H-M   'P 1'
#
loop_
_entity.id
_entity.type
_entity.pdbx_description
1 polymer ?
#
loop_
_entity_poly.entity_id
_entity_poly.type
_entity_poly.pdbx_seq_one_letter_code
_entity_poly.pdbx_strand_id
1 'polypeptide(L)'
;MAYLVPSEFVTKMVDAGESKIFMSTRDTVIRAYMAGAILALAAAFAVSVNVSTGVPIVGAALFPVGFCMLYLFGFDLLTGVFVLCPLALIDKRPGVTIGGVLRNWGLVFIGNFAGAFTVAVMMAIVFTFGFSQAPDKVGQVIGTIGEGRTVGYAAHGAAGMLTLFIRGMLCNWMVSAGVVGAMISTTVSGKVIAMWMPIMLFFYMTFEHSIVNMFLFPSGLLMGGKFTIMDYLIWNEIPTVVGNLVGGLAFTGLTLYATHIRTAPKRVAA
;
A
#
# COMPACT_ATOMS: atom_id res chain seq x y z
N MET A 1 10.13 12.84 -24.98
CA MET A 1 8.68 12.60 -24.82
C MET A 1 8.39 12.42 -23.32
N ALA A 2 7.24 12.91 -22.82
CA ALA A 2 6.90 12.77 -21.40
C ALA A 2 6.25 11.40 -21.05
N TYR A 3 6.09 10.53 -22.03
CA TYR A 3 5.47 9.21 -21.94
C TYR A 3 6.44 8.13 -22.41
N LEU A 4 6.53 7.04 -21.62
CA LEU A 4 7.26 5.83 -21.97
C LEU A 4 6.32 4.79 -22.57
N VAL A 5 6.74 4.15 -23.66
CA VAL A 5 5.97 3.05 -24.24
C VAL A 5 5.96 1.80 -23.33
N PRO A 6 4.99 0.88 -23.48
CA PRO A 6 4.83 -0.24 -22.56
C PRO A 6 6.09 -1.08 -22.31
N SER A 7 6.87 -1.42 -23.34
CA SER A 7 8.10 -2.18 -23.18
C SER A 7 9.16 -1.45 -22.34
N GLU A 8 9.23 -0.11 -22.43
CA GLU A 8 10.20 0.69 -21.68
C GLU A 8 9.83 0.77 -20.20
N PHE A 9 8.55 1.05 -19.87
CA PHE A 9 8.19 1.15 -18.46
C PHE A 9 8.15 -0.22 -17.76
N VAL A 10 7.85 -1.31 -18.47
CA VAL A 10 7.94 -2.66 -17.88
C VAL A 10 9.39 -3.04 -17.64
N THR A 11 10.32 -2.71 -18.53
CA THR A 11 11.76 -2.86 -18.27
C THR A 11 12.18 -2.11 -17.01
N LYS A 12 11.70 -0.86 -16.83
CA LYS A 12 11.94 -0.10 -15.60
C LYS A 12 11.35 -0.76 -14.35
N MET A 13 10.21 -1.45 -14.47
CA MET A 13 9.65 -2.21 -13.35
C MET A 13 10.60 -3.34 -12.92
N VAL A 14 11.17 -4.07 -13.88
CA VAL A 14 12.15 -5.14 -13.64
C VAL A 14 13.42 -4.57 -12.98
N ASP A 15 13.98 -3.50 -13.55
CA ASP A 15 15.18 -2.83 -13.03
C ASP A 15 14.97 -2.29 -11.61
N ALA A 16 13.79 -1.73 -11.34
CA ALA A 16 13.43 -1.28 -10.00
C ALA A 16 13.33 -2.45 -9.01
N GLY A 17 12.76 -3.58 -9.41
CA GLY A 17 12.70 -4.79 -8.59
C GLY A 17 14.08 -5.31 -8.22
N GLU A 18 14.99 -5.39 -9.21
CA GLU A 18 16.39 -5.78 -9.01
C GLU A 18 17.10 -4.84 -8.02
N SER A 19 17.00 -3.53 -8.23
CA SER A 19 17.59 -2.51 -7.36
C SER A 19 17.12 -2.64 -5.90
N LYS A 20 15.85 -2.95 -5.66
CA LYS A 20 15.29 -3.12 -4.32
C LYS A 20 15.81 -4.40 -3.64
N ILE A 21 16.01 -5.48 -4.38
CA ILE A 21 16.56 -6.73 -3.84
C ILE A 21 18.00 -6.55 -3.37
N PHE A 22 18.80 -5.80 -4.11
CA PHE A 22 20.22 -5.56 -3.77
C PHE A 22 20.44 -4.40 -2.81
N MET A 23 19.40 -3.65 -2.44
CA MET A 23 19.50 -2.55 -1.49
C MET A 23 19.99 -3.05 -0.11
N SER A 24 20.79 -2.23 0.58
CA SER A 24 21.27 -2.54 1.92
C SER A 24 20.10 -2.72 2.91
N THR A 25 20.27 -3.55 3.94
CA THR A 25 19.26 -3.73 5.00
C THR A 25 18.89 -2.40 5.64
N ARG A 26 19.89 -1.56 5.95
CA ARG A 26 19.72 -0.25 6.56
C ARG A 26 18.82 0.65 5.69
N ASP A 27 19.15 0.79 4.42
CA ASP A 27 18.42 1.70 3.51
C ASP A 27 17.01 1.18 3.24
N THR A 28 16.84 -0.14 3.09
CA THR A 28 15.54 -0.76 2.93
C THR A 28 14.62 -0.45 4.12
N VAL A 29 15.11 -0.65 5.36
CA VAL A 29 14.32 -0.41 6.56
C VAL A 29 14.00 1.07 6.74
N ILE A 30 14.96 1.98 6.53
CA ILE A 30 14.73 3.44 6.66
C ILE A 30 13.69 3.90 5.64
N ARG A 31 13.82 3.51 4.36
CA ARG A 31 12.86 3.89 3.31
C ARG A 31 11.47 3.32 3.58
N ALA A 32 11.40 2.08 4.03
CA ALA A 32 10.14 1.44 4.39
C ALA A 32 9.48 2.11 5.61
N TYR A 33 10.27 2.44 6.65
CA TYR A 33 9.78 3.18 7.82
C TYR A 33 9.14 4.51 7.41
N MET A 34 9.83 5.30 6.60
CA MET A 34 9.32 6.59 6.14
C MET A 34 8.08 6.45 5.26
N ALA A 35 8.02 5.41 4.41
CA ALA A 35 6.83 5.14 3.60
C ALA A 35 5.60 4.80 4.46
N GLY A 36 5.77 3.93 5.46
CA GLY A 36 4.71 3.59 6.41
C GLY A 36 4.22 4.79 7.19
N ALA A 37 5.14 5.62 7.69
CA ALA A 37 4.82 6.84 8.44
C ALA A 37 4.04 7.87 7.58
N ILE A 38 4.49 8.15 6.36
CA ILE A 38 3.83 9.11 5.47
C ILE A 38 2.43 8.62 5.06
N LEU A 39 2.29 7.33 4.76
CA LEU A 39 0.98 6.77 4.39
C LEU A 39 0.00 6.79 5.58
N ALA A 40 0.50 6.55 6.79
CA ALA A 40 -0.27 6.65 8.02
C ALA A 40 -0.79 8.08 8.27
N LEU A 41 0.05 9.10 8.08
CA LEU A 41 -0.38 10.51 8.15
C LEU A 41 -1.43 10.83 7.11
N ALA A 42 -1.30 10.31 5.88
CA ALA A 42 -2.30 10.51 4.84
C ALA A 42 -3.64 9.84 5.20
N ALA A 43 -3.61 8.68 5.85
CA ALA A 43 -4.81 8.01 6.34
C ALA A 43 -5.48 8.81 7.47
N ALA A 44 -4.72 9.29 8.45
CA ALA A 44 -5.21 10.17 9.50
C ALA A 44 -5.84 11.45 8.91
N PHE A 45 -5.16 12.08 7.95
CA PHE A 45 -5.65 13.26 7.26
C PHE A 45 -6.98 12.99 6.53
N ALA A 46 -7.06 11.90 5.75
CA ALA A 46 -8.28 11.57 5.02
C ALA A 46 -9.47 11.30 5.96
N VAL A 47 -9.25 10.58 7.07
CA VAL A 47 -10.31 10.35 8.09
C VAL A 47 -10.72 11.66 8.73
N SER A 48 -9.77 12.54 9.07
CA SER A 48 -10.05 13.87 9.64
C SER A 48 -10.90 14.74 8.70
N VAL A 49 -10.57 14.72 7.39
CA VAL A 49 -11.35 15.42 6.36
C VAL A 49 -12.76 14.83 6.24
N ASN A 50 -12.89 13.50 6.22
CA ASN A 50 -14.20 12.85 6.17
C ASN A 50 -15.09 13.24 7.38
N VAL A 51 -14.49 13.27 8.58
CA VAL A 51 -15.20 13.65 9.81
C VAL A 51 -15.61 15.14 9.80
N SER A 52 -14.72 16.02 9.33
CA SER A 52 -14.98 17.46 9.32
C SER A 52 -15.97 17.91 8.24
N THR A 53 -15.94 17.25 7.08
CA THR A 53 -16.81 17.62 5.94
C THR A 53 -18.13 16.84 5.90
N GLY A 54 -18.16 15.64 6.49
CA GLY A 54 -19.26 14.68 6.33
C GLY A 54 -19.36 14.06 4.92
N VAL A 55 -18.38 14.30 4.04
CA VAL A 55 -18.41 13.89 2.63
C VAL A 55 -17.21 12.96 2.32
N PRO A 56 -17.40 11.63 2.32
CA PRO A 56 -16.30 10.65 2.19
C PRO A 56 -15.43 10.81 0.95
N ILE A 57 -15.99 11.26 -0.17
CA ILE A 57 -15.23 11.45 -1.41
C ILE A 57 -14.15 12.54 -1.27
N VAL A 58 -14.33 13.52 -0.39
CA VAL A 58 -13.34 14.58 -0.20
C VAL A 58 -12.07 14.04 0.45
N GLY A 59 -12.19 13.25 1.52
CA GLY A 59 -11.03 12.59 2.12
C GLY A 59 -10.36 11.59 1.18
N ALA A 60 -11.15 10.84 0.41
CA ALA A 60 -10.62 9.92 -0.59
C ALA A 60 -9.87 10.65 -1.72
N ALA A 61 -10.36 11.80 -2.14
CA ALA A 61 -9.69 12.62 -3.16
C ALA A 61 -8.36 13.23 -2.66
N LEU A 62 -8.20 13.43 -1.36
CA LEU A 62 -7.00 14.02 -0.75
C LEU A 62 -6.01 12.96 -0.26
N PHE A 63 -6.45 11.74 0.04
CA PHE A 63 -5.58 10.66 0.50
C PHE A 63 -4.34 10.41 -0.39
N PRO A 64 -4.41 10.49 -1.75
CA PRO A 64 -3.27 10.23 -2.62
C PRO A 64 -2.06 11.12 -2.36
N VAL A 65 -2.19 12.24 -1.66
CA VAL A 65 -1.06 13.13 -1.34
C VAL A 65 0.08 12.38 -0.66
N GLY A 66 -0.23 11.48 0.30
CA GLY A 66 0.80 10.70 0.97
C GLY A 66 1.47 9.70 0.04
N PHE A 67 0.70 9.00 -0.80
CA PHE A 67 1.26 8.08 -1.78
C PHE A 67 2.18 8.79 -2.79
N CYS A 68 1.77 9.96 -3.28
CA CYS A 68 2.60 10.77 -4.17
C CYS A 68 3.90 11.20 -3.50
N MET A 69 3.84 11.66 -2.25
CA MET A 69 5.03 12.08 -1.51
C MET A 69 6.02 10.92 -1.30
N LEU A 70 5.56 9.79 -0.75
CA LEU A 70 6.46 8.65 -0.50
C LEU A 70 7.09 8.12 -1.78
N TYR A 71 6.32 8.07 -2.88
CA TYR A 71 6.83 7.61 -4.16
C TYR A 71 7.88 8.56 -4.75
N LEU A 72 7.60 9.87 -4.74
CA LEU A 72 8.53 10.89 -5.26
C LEU A 72 9.83 10.96 -4.45
N PHE A 73 9.78 10.65 -3.15
CA PHE A 73 10.97 10.54 -2.29
C PHE A 73 11.71 9.21 -2.42
N GLY A 74 11.20 8.28 -3.20
CA GLY A 74 11.83 6.96 -3.41
C GLY A 74 11.72 6.03 -2.23
N PHE A 75 10.68 6.17 -1.40
CA PHE A 75 10.40 5.28 -0.28
C PHE A 75 9.62 4.04 -0.70
N ASP A 76 9.70 2.98 0.09
CA ASP A 76 9.26 1.64 -0.29
C ASP A 76 8.06 1.15 0.51
N LEU A 77 6.96 0.87 -0.21
CA LEU A 77 5.81 0.15 0.34
C LEU A 77 5.84 -1.33 -0.04
N LEU A 78 5.40 -2.18 0.88
CA LEU A 78 5.26 -3.63 0.66
C LEU A 78 4.42 -3.94 -0.58
N THR A 79 3.31 -3.24 -0.76
CA THR A 79 2.41 -3.39 -1.91
C THR A 79 3.10 -3.13 -3.25
N GLY A 80 4.06 -2.18 -3.30
CA GLY A 80 4.87 -1.90 -4.48
C GLY A 80 5.93 -2.98 -4.73
N VAL A 81 6.66 -3.41 -3.70
CA VAL A 81 7.69 -4.45 -3.86
C VAL A 81 7.11 -5.83 -4.12
N PHE A 82 5.85 -6.09 -3.77
CA PHE A 82 5.11 -7.29 -4.18
C PHE A 82 4.97 -7.42 -5.70
N VAL A 83 4.94 -6.30 -6.41
CA VAL A 83 4.84 -6.27 -7.87
C VAL A 83 6.22 -6.32 -8.51
N LEU A 84 7.17 -5.50 -8.01
CA LEU A 84 8.44 -5.24 -8.69
C LEU A 84 9.46 -6.35 -8.48
N CYS A 85 9.67 -6.80 -7.24
CA CYS A 85 10.73 -7.78 -6.93
C CYS A 85 10.53 -9.14 -7.63
N PRO A 86 9.32 -9.72 -7.73
CA PRO A 86 9.13 -10.96 -8.46
C PRO A 86 9.42 -10.85 -9.95
N LEU A 87 9.26 -9.68 -10.56
CA LEU A 87 9.56 -9.50 -11.98
C LEU A 87 11.06 -9.65 -12.28
N ALA A 88 11.93 -9.13 -11.41
CA ALA A 88 13.37 -9.32 -11.53
C ALA A 88 13.78 -10.80 -11.41
N LEU A 89 13.09 -11.56 -10.55
CA LEU A 89 13.30 -13.01 -10.42
C LEU A 89 12.85 -13.76 -11.67
N ILE A 90 11.68 -13.45 -12.22
CA ILE A 90 11.11 -14.08 -13.41
C ILE A 90 11.92 -13.74 -14.66
N ASP A 91 12.42 -12.50 -14.74
CA ASP A 91 13.34 -12.03 -15.80
C ASP A 91 14.75 -12.64 -15.69
N LYS A 92 15.01 -13.42 -14.64
CA LYS A 92 16.29 -14.09 -14.38
C LYS A 92 17.48 -13.12 -14.28
N ARG A 93 17.26 -11.96 -13.62
CA ARG A 93 18.33 -10.99 -13.39
C ARG A 93 19.48 -11.62 -12.60
N PRO A 94 20.76 -11.38 -12.99
CA PRO A 94 21.91 -11.98 -12.34
C PRO A 94 21.94 -11.74 -10.82
N GLY A 95 22.12 -12.80 -10.03
CA GLY A 95 22.20 -12.73 -8.57
C GLY A 95 20.85 -12.54 -7.84
N VAL A 96 19.75 -12.37 -8.56
CA VAL A 96 18.41 -12.29 -7.96
C VAL A 96 17.95 -13.70 -7.57
N THR A 97 17.55 -13.86 -6.30
CA THR A 97 17.11 -15.14 -5.74
C THR A 97 15.78 -15.00 -5.00
N ILE A 98 15.07 -16.11 -4.82
CA ILE A 98 13.84 -16.14 -3.98
C ILE A 98 14.16 -15.63 -2.57
N GLY A 99 15.30 -16.04 -1.99
CA GLY A 99 15.73 -15.57 -0.67
C GLY A 99 15.92 -14.06 -0.63
N GLY A 100 16.45 -13.44 -1.70
CA GLY A 100 16.56 -11.98 -1.84
C GLY A 100 15.20 -11.28 -1.88
N VAL A 101 14.23 -11.86 -2.61
CA VAL A 101 12.84 -11.34 -2.66
C VAL A 101 12.19 -11.41 -1.28
N LEU A 102 12.24 -12.56 -0.62
CA LEU A 102 11.64 -12.75 0.71
C LEU A 102 12.30 -11.87 1.77
N ARG A 103 13.64 -11.71 1.71
CA ARG A 103 14.37 -10.76 2.56
C ARG A 103 13.86 -9.33 2.36
N ASN A 104 13.74 -8.87 1.12
CA ASN A 104 13.24 -7.53 0.82
C ASN A 104 11.81 -7.35 1.37
N TRP A 105 10.90 -8.28 1.11
CA TRP A 105 9.53 -8.24 1.61
C TRP A 105 9.46 -8.17 3.13
N GLY A 106 10.23 -9.00 3.82
CA GLY A 106 10.28 -9.01 5.30
C GLY A 106 10.78 -7.69 5.87
N LEU A 107 11.86 -7.14 5.31
CA LEU A 107 12.42 -5.85 5.75
C LEU A 107 11.46 -4.68 5.48
N VAL A 108 10.81 -4.69 4.32
CA VAL A 108 9.83 -3.63 3.97
C VAL A 108 8.58 -3.75 4.83
N PHE A 109 8.08 -4.97 5.09
CA PHE A 109 6.96 -5.19 6.01
C PHE A 109 7.24 -4.63 7.41
N ILE A 110 8.37 -5.01 8.00
CA ILE A 110 8.76 -4.56 9.34
C ILE A 110 8.96 -3.04 9.37
N GLY A 111 9.62 -2.47 8.37
CA GLY A 111 9.82 -1.03 8.28
C GLY A 111 8.51 -0.26 8.13
N ASN A 112 7.62 -0.68 7.22
CA ASN A 112 6.31 -0.07 7.06
C ASN A 112 5.49 -0.14 8.36
N PHE A 113 5.47 -1.31 9.02
CA PHE A 113 4.76 -1.46 10.30
C PHE A 113 5.32 -0.50 11.36
N ALA A 114 6.62 -0.47 11.54
CA ALA A 114 7.25 0.41 12.54
C ALA A 114 6.92 1.90 12.28
N GLY A 115 6.98 2.34 11.02
CA GLY A 115 6.65 3.71 10.65
C GLY A 115 5.17 4.03 10.88
N ALA A 116 4.27 3.16 10.42
CA ALA A 116 2.83 3.33 10.60
C ALA A 116 2.43 3.28 12.10
N PHE A 117 3.01 2.37 12.88
CA PHE A 117 2.78 2.28 14.32
C PHE A 117 3.27 3.51 15.08
N THR A 118 4.44 4.06 14.71
CA THR A 118 4.92 5.31 15.29
C THR A 118 3.89 6.43 15.11
N VAL A 119 3.36 6.59 13.90
CA VAL A 119 2.32 7.60 13.63
C VAL A 119 1.01 7.25 14.36
N ALA A 120 0.66 5.97 14.48
CA ALA A 120 -0.50 5.54 15.25
C ALA A 120 -0.45 6.01 16.70
N VAL A 121 0.71 5.85 17.35
CA VAL A 121 0.94 6.34 18.71
C VAL A 121 0.89 7.86 18.77
N MET A 122 1.57 8.56 17.85
CA MET A 122 1.57 10.03 17.80
C MET A 122 0.16 10.59 17.62
N MET A 123 -0.64 10.01 16.72
CA MET A 123 -2.01 10.45 16.49
C MET A 123 -2.95 10.10 17.65
N ALA A 124 -2.75 8.96 18.32
CA ALA A 124 -3.48 8.65 19.54
C ALA A 124 -3.20 9.70 20.64
N ILE A 125 -1.94 10.12 20.80
CA ILE A 125 -1.58 11.22 21.72
C ILE A 125 -2.31 12.52 21.35
N VAL A 126 -2.33 12.86 20.06
CA VAL A 126 -3.01 14.09 19.58
C VAL A 126 -4.51 14.04 19.81
N PHE A 127 -5.17 12.95 19.41
CA PHE A 127 -6.64 12.81 19.48
C PHE A 127 -7.17 12.59 20.90
N THR A 128 -6.29 12.33 21.88
CA THR A 128 -6.66 12.13 23.31
C THR A 128 -6.05 13.16 24.26
N PHE A 129 -5.41 14.20 23.74
CA PHE A 129 -4.66 15.16 24.56
C PHE A 129 -3.68 14.47 25.53
N GLY A 130 -2.80 13.61 24.98
CA GLY A 130 -1.82 12.89 25.79
C GLY A 130 -2.46 11.82 26.68
N PHE A 131 -3.51 11.17 26.24
CA PHE A 131 -4.31 10.19 26.98
C PHE A 131 -5.00 10.75 28.24
N SER A 132 -5.12 12.07 28.35
CA SER A 132 -5.83 12.74 29.48
C SER A 132 -7.34 12.84 29.26
N GLN A 133 -7.82 12.64 28.05
CA GLN A 133 -9.23 12.73 27.66
C GLN A 133 -9.64 11.53 26.79
N ALA A 134 -10.94 11.28 26.72
CA ALA A 134 -11.49 10.36 25.74
C ALA A 134 -11.13 10.82 24.31
N PRO A 135 -10.98 9.88 23.35
CA PRO A 135 -10.69 10.23 21.97
C PRO A 135 -11.71 11.23 21.40
N ASP A 136 -11.21 12.18 20.62
CA ASP A 136 -12.06 13.09 19.88
C ASP A 136 -12.87 12.34 18.80
N LYS A 137 -13.69 13.08 18.04
CA LYS A 137 -14.54 12.48 17.00
C LYS A 137 -13.76 11.71 15.92
N VAL A 138 -12.54 12.14 15.57
CA VAL A 138 -11.70 11.46 14.60
C VAL A 138 -11.18 10.14 15.18
N GLY A 139 -10.68 10.16 16.40
CA GLY A 139 -10.22 8.97 17.12
C GLY A 139 -11.32 7.92 17.29
N GLN A 140 -12.54 8.35 17.65
CA GLN A 140 -13.71 7.47 17.76
C GLN A 140 -14.05 6.80 16.41
N VAL A 141 -14.01 7.56 15.30
CA VAL A 141 -14.25 7.03 13.95
C VAL A 141 -13.18 6.02 13.56
N ILE A 142 -11.91 6.24 13.90
CA ILE A 142 -10.82 5.27 13.63
C ILE A 142 -11.07 3.96 14.41
N GLY A 143 -11.50 4.05 15.68
CA GLY A 143 -11.90 2.87 16.45
C GLY A 143 -13.02 2.08 15.78
N THR A 144 -14.08 2.76 15.34
CA THR A 144 -15.21 2.16 14.62
C THR A 144 -14.81 1.52 13.29
N ILE A 145 -13.87 2.14 12.54
CA ILE A 145 -13.31 1.56 11.33
C ILE A 145 -12.59 0.23 11.65
N GLY A 146 -11.80 0.20 12.73
CA GLY A 146 -11.12 -1.01 13.19
C GLY A 146 -12.10 -2.13 13.52
N GLU A 147 -13.17 -1.84 14.26
CA GLU A 147 -14.23 -2.81 14.58
C GLU A 147 -14.90 -3.36 13.32
N GLY A 148 -15.34 -2.48 12.41
CA GLY A 148 -16.02 -2.88 11.19
C GLY A 148 -15.16 -3.73 10.25
N ARG A 149 -13.84 -3.53 10.29
CA ARG A 149 -12.89 -4.25 9.43
C ARG A 149 -12.19 -5.45 10.12
N THR A 150 -12.63 -5.82 11.33
CA THR A 150 -12.17 -7.01 12.04
C THR A 150 -13.37 -7.85 12.46
N VAL A 151 -13.96 -7.57 13.62
CA VAL A 151 -15.13 -8.30 14.14
C VAL A 151 -16.34 -8.19 13.20
N GLY A 152 -16.44 -7.11 12.43
CA GLY A 152 -17.45 -6.96 11.38
C GLY A 152 -17.30 -8.00 10.27
N TYR A 153 -16.08 -8.30 9.81
CA TYR A 153 -15.85 -9.40 8.86
C TYR A 153 -16.06 -10.76 9.53
N ALA A 154 -15.58 -10.93 10.76
CA ALA A 154 -15.73 -12.18 11.52
C ALA A 154 -17.20 -12.58 11.67
N ALA A 155 -18.09 -11.62 11.86
CA ALA A 155 -19.53 -11.88 11.99
C ALA A 155 -20.16 -12.54 10.75
N HIS A 156 -19.52 -12.44 9.59
CA HIS A 156 -19.96 -13.07 8.33
C HIS A 156 -19.21 -14.39 8.01
N GLY A 157 -18.32 -14.84 8.89
CA GLY A 157 -17.57 -16.11 8.72
C GLY A 157 -16.84 -16.19 7.37
N ALA A 158 -17.03 -17.29 6.64
CA ALA A 158 -16.35 -17.52 5.35
C ALA A 158 -16.65 -16.45 4.30
N ALA A 159 -17.86 -15.91 4.26
CA ALA A 159 -18.22 -14.85 3.33
C ALA A 159 -17.49 -13.53 3.67
N GLY A 160 -17.33 -13.23 4.96
CA GLY A 160 -16.53 -12.10 5.44
C GLY A 160 -15.05 -12.25 5.04
N MET A 161 -14.47 -13.43 5.24
CA MET A 161 -13.09 -13.73 4.85
C MET A 161 -12.87 -13.60 3.34
N LEU A 162 -13.78 -14.12 2.53
CA LEU A 162 -13.71 -13.99 1.06
C LEU A 162 -13.81 -12.52 0.64
N THR A 163 -14.74 -11.76 1.23
CA THR A 163 -14.90 -10.33 0.94
C THR A 163 -13.65 -9.54 1.28
N LEU A 164 -13.08 -9.78 2.44
CA LEU A 164 -11.83 -9.18 2.90
C LEU A 164 -10.66 -9.46 1.93
N PHE A 165 -10.48 -10.73 1.56
CA PHE A 165 -9.43 -11.15 0.62
C PHE A 165 -9.58 -10.49 -0.76
N ILE A 166 -10.79 -10.48 -1.32
CA ILE A 166 -11.08 -9.82 -2.61
C ILE A 166 -10.84 -8.31 -2.52
N ARG A 167 -11.24 -7.65 -1.43
CA ARG A 167 -10.92 -6.24 -1.21
C ARG A 167 -9.42 -5.99 -1.15
N GLY A 168 -8.64 -6.90 -0.57
CA GLY A 168 -7.18 -6.87 -0.62
C GLY A 168 -6.63 -6.97 -2.05
N MET A 169 -7.15 -7.90 -2.86
CA MET A 169 -6.74 -8.05 -4.26
C MET A 169 -7.04 -6.79 -5.07
N LEU A 170 -8.27 -6.27 -5.00
CA LEU A 170 -8.70 -5.07 -5.73
C LEU A 170 -7.90 -3.83 -5.29
N CYS A 171 -7.54 -3.74 -4.01
CA CYS A 171 -6.71 -2.67 -3.48
C CYS A 171 -5.36 -2.62 -4.18
N ASN A 172 -4.58 -3.71 -4.12
CA ASN A 172 -3.23 -3.68 -4.68
C ASN A 172 -3.22 -3.75 -6.21
N TRP A 173 -4.27 -4.16 -6.87
CA TRP A 173 -4.41 -3.91 -8.30
C TRP A 173 -4.37 -2.40 -8.59
N MET A 174 -5.14 -1.59 -7.86
CA MET A 174 -5.16 -0.12 -8.05
C MET A 174 -3.87 0.55 -7.57
N VAL A 175 -3.33 0.14 -6.43
CA VAL A 175 -2.04 0.67 -5.94
C VAL A 175 -0.92 0.40 -6.94
N SER A 176 -0.87 -0.80 -7.49
CA SER A 176 0.10 -1.19 -8.52
C SER A 176 -0.09 -0.39 -9.82
N ALA A 177 -1.34 -0.12 -10.22
CA ALA A 177 -1.61 0.77 -11.35
C ALA A 177 -1.06 2.19 -11.08
N GLY A 178 -1.14 2.67 -9.85
CA GLY A 178 -0.51 3.94 -9.44
C GLY A 178 1.01 3.91 -9.54
N VAL A 179 1.66 2.83 -9.06
CA VAL A 179 3.13 2.64 -9.18
C VAL A 179 3.56 2.65 -10.65
N VAL A 180 2.88 1.88 -11.48
CA VAL A 180 3.16 1.83 -12.94
C VAL A 180 2.90 3.18 -13.58
N GLY A 181 1.79 3.84 -13.24
CA GLY A 181 1.46 5.17 -13.73
C GLY A 181 2.58 6.19 -13.48
N ALA A 182 3.20 6.14 -12.30
CA ALA A 182 4.35 6.98 -12.00
C ALA A 182 5.61 6.61 -12.81
N MET A 183 5.77 5.34 -13.21
CA MET A 183 6.90 4.91 -14.05
C MET A 183 6.71 5.29 -15.53
N ILE A 184 5.47 5.40 -16.00
CA ILE A 184 5.13 5.79 -17.37
C ILE A 184 5.55 7.26 -17.65
N SER A 185 5.42 8.16 -16.67
CA SER A 185 5.74 9.56 -16.83
C SER A 185 7.18 9.92 -16.44
N THR A 186 7.79 10.83 -17.17
CA THR A 186 9.12 11.40 -16.88
C THR A 186 9.06 12.77 -16.20
N THR A 187 7.84 13.34 -16.03
CA THR A 187 7.63 14.62 -15.33
C THR A 187 6.99 14.41 -13.97
N VAL A 188 7.31 15.26 -13.00
CA VAL A 188 6.73 15.17 -11.64
C VAL A 188 5.22 15.34 -11.69
N SER A 189 4.69 16.32 -12.41
CA SER A 189 3.25 16.53 -12.55
C SER A 189 2.54 15.32 -13.18
N GLY A 190 3.11 14.75 -14.24
CA GLY A 190 2.56 13.56 -14.89
C GLY A 190 2.57 12.33 -13.95
N LYS A 191 3.61 12.16 -13.13
CA LYS A 191 3.65 11.11 -12.10
C LYS A 191 2.53 11.29 -11.08
N VAL A 192 2.36 12.51 -10.55
CA VAL A 192 1.32 12.82 -9.56
C VAL A 192 -0.07 12.55 -10.13
N ILE A 193 -0.38 13.04 -11.33
CA ILE A 193 -1.68 12.82 -11.98
C ILE A 193 -1.94 11.32 -12.18
N ALA A 194 -0.96 10.58 -12.69
CA ALA A 194 -1.10 9.15 -12.98
C ALA A 194 -1.28 8.29 -11.70
N MET A 195 -0.68 8.70 -10.59
CA MET A 195 -0.87 8.04 -9.28
C MET A 195 -2.22 8.37 -8.66
N TRP A 196 -2.70 9.61 -8.83
CA TRP A 196 -3.81 10.15 -8.05
C TRP A 196 -5.11 9.35 -8.17
N MET A 197 -5.55 9.09 -9.40
CA MET A 197 -6.84 8.44 -9.66
C MET A 197 -6.95 7.01 -9.10
N PRO A 198 -6.01 6.08 -9.37
CA PRO A 198 -6.13 4.72 -8.86
C PRO A 198 -5.99 4.67 -7.32
N ILE A 199 -5.20 5.58 -6.72
CA ILE A 199 -5.07 5.66 -5.27
C ILE A 199 -6.36 6.22 -4.63
N MET A 200 -6.95 7.25 -5.21
CA MET A 200 -8.26 7.77 -4.79
C MET A 200 -9.35 6.67 -4.88
N LEU A 201 -9.36 5.92 -5.98
CA LEU A 201 -10.35 4.86 -6.24
C LEU A 201 -10.32 3.81 -5.12
N PHE A 202 -9.16 3.21 -4.85
CA PHE A 202 -9.12 2.15 -3.84
C PHE A 202 -9.52 2.65 -2.45
N PHE A 203 -9.12 3.88 -2.11
CA PHE A 203 -9.42 4.45 -0.80
C PHE A 203 -10.93 4.75 -0.67
N TYR A 204 -11.54 5.34 -1.69
CA TYR A 204 -12.99 5.60 -1.70
C TYR A 204 -13.82 4.31 -1.64
N MET A 205 -13.40 3.29 -2.38
CA MET A 205 -14.05 1.95 -2.37
C MET A 205 -13.81 1.18 -1.07
N THR A 206 -13.07 1.75 -0.13
CA THR A 206 -12.71 1.11 1.15
C THR A 206 -12.05 -0.26 0.98
N PHE A 207 -11.23 -0.42 -0.07
CA PHE A 207 -10.46 -1.63 -0.28
C PHE A 207 -9.36 -1.78 0.78
N GLU A 208 -8.97 -3.01 1.07
CA GLU A 208 -8.08 -3.31 2.20
C GLU A 208 -6.61 -3.20 1.79
N HIS A 209 -5.91 -2.24 2.36
CA HIS A 209 -4.49 -1.99 2.16
C HIS A 209 -3.71 -2.27 3.43
N SER A 210 -2.84 -3.30 3.42
CA SER A 210 -2.15 -3.76 4.63
C SER A 210 -1.39 -2.62 5.35
N ILE A 211 -0.69 -1.75 4.63
CA ILE A 211 0.09 -0.69 5.28
C ILE A 211 -0.79 0.43 5.85
N VAL A 212 -1.92 0.75 5.22
CA VAL A 212 -2.93 1.65 5.81
C VAL A 212 -3.52 1.03 7.08
N ASN A 213 -3.75 -0.28 7.04
CA ASN A 213 -4.28 -1.03 8.15
C ASN A 213 -3.30 -1.09 9.33
N MET A 214 -1.98 -1.16 9.08
CA MET A 214 -0.93 -1.05 10.10
C MET A 214 -0.97 0.27 10.90
N PHE A 215 -1.66 1.30 10.40
CA PHE A 215 -1.98 2.51 11.13
C PHE A 215 -3.36 2.43 11.79
N LEU A 216 -4.41 2.09 11.02
CA LEU A 216 -5.81 2.17 11.47
C LEU A 216 -6.09 1.27 12.69
N PHE A 217 -5.55 0.03 12.70
CA PHE A 217 -5.86 -0.92 13.77
C PHE A 217 -5.10 -0.63 15.06
N PRO A 218 -3.77 -0.40 15.07
CA PRO A 218 -3.10 0.03 16.29
C PRO A 218 -3.67 1.34 16.84
N SER A 219 -3.94 2.34 15.99
CA SER A 219 -4.60 3.58 16.41
C SER A 219 -5.97 3.30 17.02
N GLY A 220 -6.78 2.47 16.36
CA GLY A 220 -8.12 2.11 16.85
C GLY A 220 -8.08 1.46 18.22
N LEU A 221 -7.14 0.52 18.45
CA LEU A 221 -6.93 -0.12 19.77
C LEU A 221 -6.51 0.88 20.83
N LEU A 222 -5.58 1.78 20.51
CA LEU A 222 -5.12 2.84 21.44
C LEU A 222 -6.23 3.82 21.81
N MET A 223 -7.22 3.96 20.93
CA MET A 223 -8.38 4.85 21.12
C MET A 223 -9.66 4.13 21.57
N GLY A 224 -9.54 2.87 22.03
CA GLY A 224 -10.63 2.13 22.67
C GLY A 224 -11.57 1.38 21.71
N GLY A 225 -11.13 1.09 20.49
CA GLY A 225 -11.84 0.23 19.55
C GLY A 225 -12.05 -1.19 20.12
N LYS A 226 -13.25 -1.75 19.93
CA LYS A 226 -13.70 -3.01 20.53
C LYS A 226 -13.30 -4.23 19.66
N PHE A 227 -12.04 -4.44 19.49
CA PHE A 227 -11.45 -5.61 18.83
C PHE A 227 -10.09 -5.91 19.47
N THR A 228 -9.53 -7.09 19.21
CA THR A 228 -8.25 -7.53 19.77
C THR A 228 -7.14 -7.48 18.70
N ILE A 229 -5.88 -7.59 19.13
CA ILE A 229 -4.74 -7.78 18.19
C ILE A 229 -4.93 -9.06 17.37
N MET A 230 -5.52 -10.12 17.98
CA MET A 230 -5.75 -11.36 17.26
C MET A 230 -6.85 -11.22 16.21
N ASP A 231 -7.91 -10.46 16.50
CA ASP A 231 -8.92 -10.10 15.49
C ASP A 231 -8.30 -9.34 14.33
N TYR A 232 -7.41 -8.36 14.61
CA TYR A 232 -6.67 -7.66 13.59
C TYR A 232 -5.83 -8.60 12.72
N LEU A 233 -5.04 -9.48 13.31
CA LEU A 233 -4.17 -10.37 12.56
C LEU A 233 -4.95 -11.36 11.69
N ILE A 234 -5.96 -12.03 12.27
CA ILE A 234 -6.69 -13.12 11.60
C ILE A 234 -7.76 -12.58 10.64
N TRP A 235 -8.51 -11.57 11.07
CA TRP A 235 -9.63 -11.03 10.32
C TRP A 235 -9.32 -9.75 9.56
N ASN A 236 -8.03 -9.39 9.43
CA ASN A 236 -7.64 -8.31 8.54
C ASN A 236 -6.22 -8.46 7.99
N GLU A 237 -5.15 -8.31 8.78
CA GLU A 237 -3.80 -8.10 8.24
C GLU A 237 -3.32 -9.26 7.39
N ILE A 238 -3.39 -10.51 7.88
CA ILE A 238 -2.88 -11.68 7.14
C ILE A 238 -3.64 -11.87 5.82
N PRO A 239 -4.98 -11.93 5.78
CA PRO A 239 -5.72 -12.06 4.52
C PRO A 239 -5.51 -10.87 3.58
N THR A 240 -5.38 -9.65 4.12
CA THR A 240 -5.12 -8.45 3.33
C THR A 240 -3.74 -8.50 2.68
N VAL A 241 -2.69 -8.86 3.42
CA VAL A 241 -1.33 -9.01 2.86
C VAL A 241 -1.32 -10.00 1.71
N VAL A 242 -1.94 -11.18 1.90
CA VAL A 242 -2.03 -12.19 0.84
C VAL A 242 -2.86 -11.70 -0.34
N GLY A 243 -3.99 -11.06 -0.09
CA GLY A 243 -4.81 -10.44 -1.13
C GLY A 243 -4.05 -9.35 -1.90
N ASN A 244 -3.33 -8.47 -1.19
CA ASN A 244 -2.51 -7.44 -1.82
C ASN A 244 -1.40 -8.05 -2.69
N LEU A 245 -0.73 -9.11 -2.23
CA LEU A 245 0.27 -9.83 -3.03
C LEU A 245 -0.36 -10.35 -4.34
N VAL A 246 -1.45 -11.10 -4.23
CA VAL A 246 -2.12 -11.70 -5.39
C VAL A 246 -2.61 -10.63 -6.36
N GLY A 247 -3.29 -9.59 -5.85
CA GLY A 247 -3.85 -8.52 -6.68
C GLY A 247 -2.79 -7.75 -7.46
N GLY A 248 -1.74 -7.30 -6.79
CA GLY A 248 -0.67 -6.54 -7.43
C GLY A 248 0.16 -7.38 -8.40
N LEU A 249 0.58 -8.56 -7.97
CA LEU A 249 1.43 -9.43 -8.79
C LEU A 249 0.69 -9.97 -10.01
N ALA A 250 -0.51 -10.56 -9.83
CA ALA A 250 -1.22 -11.21 -10.92
C ALA A 250 -1.81 -10.20 -11.92
N PHE A 251 -2.56 -9.19 -11.43
CA PHE A 251 -3.30 -8.29 -12.31
C PHE A 251 -2.45 -7.15 -12.89
N THR A 252 -1.32 -6.80 -12.27
CA THR A 252 -0.43 -5.76 -12.79
C THR A 252 0.91 -6.31 -13.24
N GLY A 253 1.70 -6.88 -12.32
CA GLY A 253 3.07 -7.28 -12.59
C GLY A 253 3.18 -8.31 -13.70
N LEU A 254 2.60 -9.49 -13.48
CA LEU A 254 2.68 -10.61 -14.43
C LEU A 254 1.97 -10.30 -15.76
N THR A 255 0.82 -9.63 -15.71
CA THR A 255 0.07 -9.26 -16.91
C THR A 255 0.90 -8.35 -17.81
N LEU A 256 1.47 -7.28 -17.26
CA LEU A 256 2.27 -6.34 -18.04
C LEU A 256 3.58 -6.98 -18.54
N TYR A 257 4.25 -7.75 -17.69
CA TYR A 257 5.48 -8.45 -18.09
C TYR A 257 5.22 -9.47 -19.19
N ALA A 258 4.18 -10.29 -19.03
CA ALA A 258 3.85 -11.31 -20.04
C ALA A 258 3.54 -10.68 -21.41
N THR A 259 2.73 -9.63 -21.44
CA THR A 259 2.22 -9.03 -22.68
C THR A 259 3.22 -8.10 -23.36
N HIS A 260 4.05 -7.39 -22.60
CA HIS A 260 4.91 -6.34 -23.16
C HIS A 260 6.40 -6.69 -23.22
N ILE A 261 6.85 -7.78 -22.55
CA ILE A 261 8.21 -8.28 -22.63
C ILE A 261 8.23 -9.67 -23.25
N ARG A 262 7.51 -10.65 -22.65
CA ARG A 262 7.67 -12.06 -23.02
C ARG A 262 7.04 -12.40 -24.38
N THR A 263 5.86 -11.89 -24.67
CA THR A 263 5.10 -12.16 -25.91
C THR A 263 5.05 -10.95 -26.85
N ALA A 264 5.80 -9.88 -26.55
CA ALA A 264 5.88 -8.71 -27.42
C ALA A 264 6.30 -9.12 -28.84
N PRO A 265 5.69 -8.54 -29.89
CA PRO A 265 6.10 -8.81 -31.26
C PRO A 265 7.58 -8.48 -31.43
N LYS A 266 8.37 -9.43 -31.95
CA LYS A 266 9.76 -9.16 -32.33
C LYS A 266 9.72 -8.15 -33.48
N ARG A 267 10.38 -7.00 -33.34
CA ARG A 267 10.60 -6.11 -34.47
C ARG A 267 11.32 -6.91 -35.55
N VAL A 268 10.68 -7.09 -36.69
CA VAL A 268 11.38 -7.56 -37.88
C VAL A 268 12.38 -6.44 -38.19
N ALA A 269 13.69 -6.75 -38.15
CA ALA A 269 14.72 -5.82 -38.59
C ALA A 269 14.40 -5.47 -40.03
N ALA A 270 14.16 -4.18 -40.32
CA ALA A 270 13.99 -3.66 -41.67
C ALA A 270 15.32 -3.56 -42.37
#